data_d5849cb20d6ddedb738ee258005b10b7
#
_entry.id   d5849cb20d6ddedb738ee258005b10b7
#
_cell.length_a   1.000
_cell.length_b   1.000
_cell.length_c   1.000
_cell.angle_alpha   90.00
_cell.angle_beta   90.00
_cell.angle_gamma   90.00
#
_symmetry.space_group_name_H-M   'P 1'
#
loop_
_entity.id
_entity.type
_entity.pdbx_description
1 polymer ?
#
loop_
_entity_poly.entity_id
_entity_poly.type
_entity_poly.pdbx_seq_one_letter_code
_entity_poly.pdbx_strand_id
1 'polypeptide(L)'
;MRYGLSMFGLGPVFLKDQETFMRRITAAGYRFMEPCVIAQQIPQLKDYFWTFADLESYHPLLRSYGIEICSLHVYPQNLSKERQALVALAKKHGVNQLVIPCPQFESLEQGEDLASVLTSEADLMQAEGIELLLHNGKAESSARMDGVSAYEWLLRQCGESVGAQADVGWLLYGSTDPEEFLRRNQKRVRSLHYKDMENTPDGMVEIGVGRGLVDMSACFRFAKEADIIQLVDQDGSRGDFLEDLDFVAERFRELSQG
;
A
#
# COMPACT_ATOMS: atom_id res chain seq x y z
N MET A 1 -8.82 -14.77 -7.05
CA MET A 1 -8.17 -14.02 -5.96
C MET A 1 -7.32 -12.91 -6.55
N ARG A 2 -7.28 -11.74 -5.90
CA ARG A 2 -6.64 -10.53 -6.44
C ARG A 2 -5.39 -10.22 -5.61
N TYR A 3 -4.20 -10.57 -6.11
CA TYR A 3 -2.94 -10.23 -5.47
C TYR A 3 -1.94 -9.62 -6.45
N GLY A 4 -1.11 -8.73 -5.96
CA GLY A 4 -0.18 -7.94 -6.76
C GLY A 4 1.01 -7.45 -5.94
N LEU A 5 1.66 -6.41 -6.44
CA LEU A 5 2.90 -5.85 -5.91
C LEU A 5 2.76 -4.35 -5.69
N SER A 6 3.20 -3.84 -4.54
CA SER A 6 3.58 -2.45 -4.35
C SER A 6 4.97 -2.21 -4.94
N MET A 7 5.16 -1.07 -5.59
CA MET A 7 6.40 -0.79 -6.32
C MET A 7 7.42 0.02 -5.54
N PHE A 8 7.16 0.40 -4.28
CA PHE A 8 8.10 1.22 -3.53
C PHE A 8 9.49 0.59 -3.45
N GLY A 9 9.64 -0.56 -2.80
CA GLY A 9 10.91 -1.27 -2.70
C GLY A 9 11.36 -1.93 -4.01
N LEU A 10 10.44 -2.22 -4.91
CA LEU A 10 10.70 -2.92 -6.17
C LEU A 10 11.05 -1.99 -7.33
N GLY A 11 10.90 -0.68 -7.19
CA GLY A 11 11.25 0.30 -8.22
C GLY A 11 12.67 0.13 -8.76
N PRO A 12 13.70 0.06 -7.92
CA PRO A 12 15.08 -0.14 -8.37
C PRO A 12 15.30 -1.47 -9.11
N VAL A 13 14.59 -2.54 -8.70
CA VAL A 13 14.68 -3.86 -9.35
C VAL A 13 14.06 -3.81 -10.74
N PHE A 14 12.88 -3.20 -10.86
CA PHE A 14 12.21 -2.98 -12.14
C PHE A 14 13.04 -2.15 -13.11
N LEU A 15 13.61 -1.02 -12.65
CA LEU A 15 14.39 -0.12 -13.50
C LEU A 15 15.69 -0.76 -14.02
N LYS A 16 16.25 -1.73 -13.30
CA LYS A 16 17.46 -2.43 -13.69
C LYS A 16 17.27 -3.32 -14.93
N ASP A 17 16.16 -4.05 -15.01
CA ASP A 17 15.80 -4.92 -16.13
C ASP A 17 14.28 -5.16 -16.14
N GLN A 18 13.58 -4.28 -16.82
CA GLN A 18 12.11 -4.28 -16.88
C GLN A 18 11.56 -5.59 -17.47
N GLU A 19 12.17 -6.11 -18.56
CA GLU A 19 11.69 -7.33 -19.19
C GLU A 19 11.85 -8.56 -18.29
N THR A 20 12.99 -8.73 -17.66
CA THR A 20 13.22 -9.85 -16.74
C THR A 20 12.31 -9.74 -15.54
N PHE A 21 12.13 -8.54 -14.96
CA PHE A 21 11.19 -8.29 -13.89
C PHE A 21 9.77 -8.70 -14.27
N MET A 22 9.26 -8.18 -15.41
CA MET A 22 7.91 -8.47 -15.88
C MET A 22 7.67 -9.95 -16.15
N ARG A 23 8.62 -10.64 -16.79
CA ARG A 23 8.54 -12.09 -17.03
C ARG A 23 8.46 -12.88 -15.73
N ARG A 24 9.30 -12.53 -14.73
CA ARG A 24 9.35 -13.24 -13.44
C ARG A 24 8.05 -13.08 -12.66
N ILE A 25 7.57 -11.85 -12.45
CA ILE A 25 6.36 -11.60 -11.68
C ILE A 25 5.12 -12.21 -12.33
N THR A 26 5.02 -12.14 -13.65
CA THR A 26 3.88 -12.75 -14.36
C THR A 26 3.91 -14.28 -14.36
N ALA A 27 5.10 -14.89 -14.45
CA ALA A 27 5.28 -16.34 -14.29
C ALA A 27 4.93 -16.80 -12.87
N ALA A 28 5.27 -16.01 -11.84
CA ALA A 28 4.89 -16.25 -10.45
C ALA A 28 3.37 -16.11 -10.21
N GLY A 29 2.64 -15.44 -11.12
CA GLY A 29 1.17 -15.33 -11.06
C GLY A 29 0.65 -13.97 -10.62
N TYR A 30 1.51 -12.98 -10.39
CA TYR A 30 1.07 -11.62 -10.11
C TYR A 30 0.32 -11.01 -11.30
N ARG A 31 -0.76 -10.28 -11.04
CA ARG A 31 -1.60 -9.66 -12.07
C ARG A 31 -1.92 -8.20 -11.79
N PHE A 32 -1.60 -7.73 -10.59
CA PHE A 32 -1.86 -6.36 -10.15
C PHE A 32 -0.58 -5.68 -9.71
N MET A 33 -0.55 -4.37 -9.88
CA MET A 33 0.57 -3.52 -9.48
C MET A 33 0.05 -2.21 -8.93
N GLU A 34 0.68 -1.72 -7.86
CA GLU A 34 0.49 -0.40 -7.31
C GLU A 34 1.78 0.41 -7.50
N PRO A 35 1.86 1.26 -8.53
CA PRO A 35 2.97 2.19 -8.68
C PRO A 35 2.98 3.26 -7.58
N CYS A 36 4.19 3.60 -7.12
CA CYS A 36 4.42 4.77 -6.29
C CYS A 36 4.67 5.98 -7.19
N VAL A 37 3.81 7.01 -7.11
CA VAL A 37 3.79 8.09 -8.09
C VAL A 37 3.92 9.46 -7.42
N ILE A 38 4.67 10.35 -8.06
CA ILE A 38 4.94 11.69 -7.59
C ILE A 38 4.81 12.70 -8.73
N ALA A 39 4.24 13.88 -8.45
CA ALA A 39 4.03 14.90 -9.46
C ALA A 39 5.36 15.50 -9.96
N GLN A 40 6.30 15.71 -9.04
CA GLN A 40 7.63 16.27 -9.35
C GLN A 40 8.72 15.36 -8.79
N GLN A 41 9.67 14.98 -9.63
CA GLN A 41 10.74 14.08 -9.24
C GLN A 41 11.62 14.68 -8.13
N ILE A 42 11.85 13.88 -7.11
CA ILE A 42 12.81 14.13 -6.04
C ILE A 42 14.06 13.33 -6.38
N PRO A 43 15.22 13.96 -6.67
CA PRO A 43 16.42 13.27 -7.19
C PRO A 43 16.87 12.08 -6.35
N GLN A 44 16.76 12.17 -5.02
CA GLN A 44 17.16 11.11 -4.08
C GLN A 44 16.21 9.91 -4.07
N LEU A 45 15.01 10.07 -4.60
CA LEU A 45 13.94 9.07 -4.60
C LEU A 45 13.54 8.62 -6.02
N LYS A 46 14.30 9.01 -7.04
CA LYS A 46 13.97 8.76 -8.45
C LYS A 46 13.80 7.28 -8.81
N ASP A 47 14.46 6.39 -8.09
CA ASP A 47 14.40 4.96 -8.35
C ASP A 47 13.19 4.28 -7.65
N TYR A 48 12.56 4.99 -6.70
CA TYR A 48 11.43 4.50 -5.92
C TYR A 48 10.08 5.06 -6.39
N PHE A 49 10.09 6.27 -6.95
CA PHE A 49 8.87 6.95 -7.41
C PHE A 49 8.91 7.21 -8.90
N TRP A 50 7.82 6.88 -9.54
CA TRP A 50 7.58 7.24 -10.93
C TRP A 50 6.93 8.63 -10.99
N THR A 51 7.36 9.45 -11.95
CA THR A 51 6.59 10.65 -12.29
C THR A 51 5.32 10.26 -13.05
N PHE A 52 4.41 11.19 -13.23
CA PHE A 52 3.23 10.98 -14.09
C PHE A 52 3.64 10.57 -15.52
N ALA A 53 4.73 11.15 -16.04
CA ALA A 53 5.27 10.80 -17.36
C ALA A 53 5.89 9.39 -17.39
N ASP A 54 6.56 8.98 -16.31
CA ASP A 54 7.09 7.61 -16.19
C ASP A 54 5.95 6.60 -16.17
N LEU A 55 4.88 6.86 -15.41
CA LEU A 55 3.70 6.01 -15.37
C LEU A 55 3.07 5.86 -16.77
N GLU A 56 2.96 6.94 -17.52
CA GLU A 56 2.48 6.92 -18.91
C GLU A 56 3.39 6.08 -19.80
N SER A 57 4.71 6.21 -19.62
CA SER A 57 5.71 5.47 -20.39
C SER A 57 5.69 3.96 -20.10
N TYR A 58 5.53 3.57 -18.83
CA TYR A 58 5.57 2.16 -18.41
C TYR A 58 4.23 1.43 -18.56
N HIS A 59 3.10 2.14 -18.52
CA HIS A 59 1.79 1.51 -18.58
C HIS A 59 1.58 0.58 -19.80
N PRO A 60 2.01 0.92 -21.04
CA PRO A 60 1.92 0.00 -22.17
C PRO A 60 2.70 -1.30 -21.95
N LEU A 61 3.88 -1.24 -21.32
CA LEU A 61 4.66 -2.42 -20.97
C LEU A 61 3.90 -3.30 -19.95
N LEU A 62 3.37 -2.72 -18.87
CA LEU A 62 2.59 -3.46 -17.89
C LEU A 62 1.42 -4.20 -18.54
N ARG A 63 0.67 -3.51 -19.39
CA ARG A 63 -0.46 -4.09 -20.11
C ARG A 63 -0.04 -5.23 -21.07
N SER A 64 1.12 -5.12 -21.72
CA SER A 64 1.60 -6.16 -22.65
C SER A 64 1.90 -7.48 -21.93
N TYR A 65 2.17 -7.43 -20.62
CA TYR A 65 2.34 -8.58 -19.73
C TYR A 65 1.07 -8.98 -18.96
N GLY A 66 -0.07 -8.31 -19.23
CA GLY A 66 -1.33 -8.57 -18.53
C GLY A 66 -1.33 -8.14 -17.08
N ILE A 67 -0.53 -7.14 -16.74
CA ILE A 67 -0.55 -6.49 -15.41
C ILE A 67 -1.50 -5.31 -15.45
N GLU A 68 -2.42 -5.27 -14.48
CA GLU A 68 -3.36 -4.18 -14.24
C GLU A 68 -2.85 -3.28 -13.09
N ILE A 69 -2.97 -1.96 -13.27
CA ILE A 69 -2.74 -1.02 -12.16
C ILE A 69 -4.01 -1.02 -11.31
N CYS A 70 -3.89 -1.45 -10.06
CA CYS A 70 -5.04 -1.58 -9.15
C CYS A 70 -5.29 -0.33 -8.30
N SER A 71 -4.23 0.40 -7.97
CA SER A 71 -4.22 1.61 -7.16
C SER A 71 -2.99 2.44 -7.54
N LEU A 72 -2.98 3.71 -7.16
CA LEU A 72 -1.79 4.56 -7.23
C LEU A 72 -1.44 5.02 -5.83
N HIS A 73 -0.24 4.68 -5.37
CA HIS A 73 0.31 5.21 -4.13
C HIS A 73 0.97 6.56 -4.43
N VAL A 74 0.34 7.65 -4.01
CA VAL A 74 0.72 9.01 -4.39
C VAL A 74 1.24 9.79 -3.18
N TYR A 75 2.17 10.69 -3.43
CA TYR A 75 2.83 11.49 -2.39
C TYR A 75 2.60 12.99 -2.67
N PRO A 76 1.38 13.51 -2.42
CA PRO A 76 1.07 14.92 -2.66
C PRO A 76 1.79 15.80 -1.65
N GLN A 77 2.36 16.91 -2.13
CA GLN A 77 2.86 17.98 -1.26
C GLN A 77 1.71 18.77 -0.63
N ASN A 78 0.60 18.87 -1.35
CA ASN A 78 -0.64 19.47 -0.89
C ASN A 78 -1.82 18.80 -1.58
N LEU A 79 -2.52 17.92 -0.86
CA LEU A 79 -3.59 17.11 -1.41
C LEU A 79 -4.69 17.95 -2.07
N SER A 80 -5.14 19.02 -1.42
CA SER A 80 -6.22 19.87 -1.95
C SER A 80 -5.86 20.56 -3.26
N LYS A 81 -4.59 20.98 -3.41
CA LYS A 81 -4.11 21.61 -4.64
C LYS A 81 -3.90 20.62 -5.77
N GLU A 82 -3.50 19.41 -5.43
CA GLU A 82 -3.12 18.38 -6.40
C GLU A 82 -4.28 17.44 -6.75
N ARG A 83 -5.39 17.43 -5.97
CA ARG A 83 -6.52 16.53 -6.13
C ARG A 83 -6.98 16.39 -7.58
N GLN A 84 -7.22 17.47 -8.28
CA GLN A 84 -7.73 17.42 -9.65
C GLN A 84 -6.76 16.69 -10.60
N ALA A 85 -5.46 16.95 -10.46
CA ALA A 85 -4.44 16.29 -11.26
C ALA A 85 -4.34 14.79 -10.93
N LEU A 86 -4.43 14.43 -9.64
CA LEU A 86 -4.42 13.04 -9.17
C LEU A 86 -5.65 12.26 -9.64
N VAL A 87 -6.85 12.87 -9.55
CA VAL A 87 -8.10 12.28 -10.07
C VAL A 87 -8.02 12.08 -11.60
N ALA A 88 -7.51 13.08 -12.32
CA ALA A 88 -7.33 12.97 -13.77
C ALA A 88 -6.34 11.85 -14.14
N LEU A 89 -5.23 11.72 -13.40
CA LEU A 89 -4.26 10.65 -13.56
C LEU A 89 -4.90 9.28 -13.32
N ALA A 90 -5.61 9.11 -12.21
CA ALA A 90 -6.29 7.86 -11.87
C ALA A 90 -7.29 7.44 -12.96
N LYS A 91 -8.15 8.36 -13.39
CA LYS A 91 -9.12 8.12 -14.48
C LYS A 91 -8.44 7.75 -15.80
N LYS A 92 -7.34 8.44 -16.16
CA LYS A 92 -6.57 8.15 -17.38
C LYS A 92 -6.04 6.73 -17.41
N HIS A 93 -5.65 6.20 -16.26
CA HIS A 93 -5.11 4.83 -16.13
C HIS A 93 -6.16 3.79 -15.73
N GLY A 94 -7.44 4.18 -15.60
CA GLY A 94 -8.52 3.26 -15.23
C GLY A 94 -8.49 2.81 -13.77
N VAL A 95 -7.86 3.60 -12.91
CA VAL A 95 -7.69 3.33 -11.48
C VAL A 95 -8.76 4.07 -10.69
N ASN A 96 -9.32 3.42 -9.69
CA ASN A 96 -10.34 4.01 -8.81
C ASN A 96 -9.89 4.19 -7.35
N GLN A 97 -8.64 3.85 -7.03
CA GLN A 97 -8.09 4.01 -5.67
C GLN A 97 -6.81 4.83 -5.71
N LEU A 98 -6.79 5.91 -4.93
CA LEU A 98 -5.61 6.71 -4.63
C LEU A 98 -5.22 6.47 -3.18
N VAL A 99 -3.99 6.09 -2.95
CA VAL A 99 -3.43 5.81 -1.63
C VAL A 99 -2.45 6.91 -1.28
N ILE A 100 -2.54 7.45 -0.08
CA ILE A 100 -1.55 8.39 0.44
C ILE A 100 -0.96 7.87 1.75
N PRO A 101 0.31 8.18 2.06
CA PRO A 101 0.85 7.93 3.38
C PRO A 101 -0.01 8.65 4.43
N CYS A 102 -0.27 7.98 5.55
CA CYS A 102 -0.95 8.61 6.67
C CYS A 102 -0.13 9.82 7.15
N PRO A 103 -0.69 11.03 7.18
CA PRO A 103 0.04 12.19 7.64
C PRO A 103 0.32 12.09 9.15
N GLN A 104 1.50 12.59 9.56
CA GLN A 104 1.89 12.65 10.95
C GLN A 104 1.27 13.88 11.63
N PHE A 105 0.95 13.76 12.90
CA PHE A 105 0.43 14.83 13.75
C PHE A 105 0.86 14.59 15.21
N GLU A 106 0.96 15.67 15.98
CA GLU A 106 1.53 15.65 17.34
C GLU A 106 0.50 15.89 18.43
N SER A 107 -0.71 16.34 18.08
CA SER A 107 -1.80 16.60 19.03
C SER A 107 -3.15 16.14 18.50
N LEU A 108 -4.12 15.93 19.39
CA LEU A 108 -5.49 15.58 19.02
C LEU A 108 -6.12 16.65 18.12
N GLU A 109 -5.92 17.93 18.45
CA GLU A 109 -6.42 19.07 17.65
C GLU A 109 -5.89 19.04 16.21
N GLN A 110 -4.57 18.83 16.03
CA GLN A 110 -3.99 18.68 14.69
C GLN A 110 -4.57 17.47 13.95
N GLY A 111 -4.77 16.36 14.67
CA GLY A 111 -5.38 15.15 14.10
C GLY A 111 -6.83 15.37 13.66
N GLU A 112 -7.63 16.12 14.44
CA GLU A 112 -9.02 16.48 14.10
C GLU A 112 -9.08 17.39 12.86
N ASP A 113 -8.18 18.38 12.77
CA ASP A 113 -8.05 19.25 11.61
C ASP A 113 -7.69 18.44 10.36
N LEU A 114 -6.70 17.54 10.48
CA LEU A 114 -6.31 16.63 9.39
C LEU A 114 -7.47 15.73 8.95
N ALA A 115 -8.20 15.15 9.91
CA ALA A 115 -9.35 14.28 9.61
C ALA A 115 -10.44 15.04 8.84
N SER A 116 -10.69 16.31 9.22
CA SER A 116 -11.65 17.18 8.51
C SER A 116 -11.23 17.43 7.06
N VAL A 117 -9.95 17.77 6.85
CA VAL A 117 -9.40 17.98 5.49
C VAL A 117 -9.47 16.70 4.68
N LEU A 118 -8.99 15.57 5.23
CA LEU A 118 -8.98 14.29 4.53
C LEU A 118 -10.40 13.85 4.15
N THR A 119 -11.36 14.01 5.05
CA THR A 119 -12.77 13.71 4.77
C THR A 119 -13.32 14.55 3.62
N SER A 120 -13.08 15.87 3.67
CA SER A 120 -13.54 16.76 2.58
C SER A 120 -12.94 16.39 1.23
N GLU A 121 -11.63 16.08 1.19
CA GLU A 121 -10.96 15.68 -0.05
C GLU A 121 -11.45 14.31 -0.54
N ALA A 122 -11.67 13.36 0.36
CA ALA A 122 -12.21 12.04 0.02
C ALA A 122 -13.63 12.13 -0.54
N ASP A 123 -14.51 12.96 0.05
CA ASP A 123 -15.87 13.18 -0.45
C ASP A 123 -15.85 13.74 -1.88
N LEU A 124 -14.97 14.70 -2.15
CA LEU A 124 -14.80 15.27 -3.47
C LEU A 124 -14.24 14.25 -4.48
N MET A 125 -13.29 13.42 -4.08
CA MET A 125 -12.76 12.33 -4.93
C MET A 125 -13.81 11.24 -5.17
N GLN A 126 -14.59 10.89 -4.16
CA GLN A 126 -15.65 9.89 -4.26
C GLN A 126 -16.75 10.32 -5.24
N ALA A 127 -17.09 11.62 -5.28
CA ALA A 127 -18.02 12.17 -6.28
C ALA A 127 -17.50 12.00 -7.73
N GLU A 128 -16.19 11.84 -7.90
CA GLU A 128 -15.52 11.56 -9.17
C GLU A 128 -15.28 10.06 -9.44
N GLY A 129 -15.75 9.18 -8.51
CA GLY A 129 -15.57 7.73 -8.59
C GLY A 129 -14.19 7.24 -8.13
N ILE A 130 -13.47 8.03 -7.35
CA ILE A 130 -12.15 7.70 -6.82
C ILE A 130 -12.23 7.58 -5.30
N GLU A 131 -11.73 6.48 -4.75
CA GLU A 131 -11.58 6.28 -3.32
C GLU A 131 -10.22 6.81 -2.84
N LEU A 132 -10.21 7.53 -1.72
CA LEU A 132 -8.99 7.94 -1.01
C LEU A 132 -8.70 6.96 0.13
N LEU A 133 -7.52 6.34 0.13
CA LEU A 133 -7.06 5.42 1.16
C LEU A 133 -5.87 6.01 1.92
N LEU A 134 -5.85 5.79 3.22
CA LEU A 134 -4.67 6.05 4.06
C LEU A 134 -3.85 4.78 4.21
N HIS A 135 -2.55 4.88 3.98
CA HIS A 135 -1.56 3.82 4.20
C HIS A 135 -0.76 4.11 5.48
N ASN A 136 -0.66 3.14 6.38
CA ASN A 136 0.12 3.27 7.59
C ASN A 136 1.58 2.89 7.37
N GLY A 137 2.47 3.75 7.85
CA GLY A 137 3.89 3.46 7.95
C GLY A 137 4.34 3.24 9.39
N LYS A 138 5.65 3.28 9.60
CA LYS A 138 6.29 3.00 10.88
C LYS A 138 5.89 4.00 11.97
N ALA A 139 5.92 5.29 11.66
CA ALA A 139 5.77 6.35 12.67
C ALA A 139 4.36 6.37 13.28
N GLU A 140 3.32 6.45 12.44
CA GLU A 140 1.93 6.53 12.86
C GLU A 140 1.38 5.20 13.39
N SER A 141 1.97 4.06 12.99
CA SER A 141 1.67 2.77 13.61
C SER A 141 2.22 2.67 15.04
N SER A 142 3.38 3.30 15.30
CA SER A 142 4.04 3.27 16.61
C SER A 142 3.55 4.34 17.56
N ALA A 143 3.22 5.54 17.08
CA ALA A 143 2.66 6.62 17.90
C ALA A 143 1.29 6.23 18.46
N ARG A 144 1.00 6.70 19.68
CA ARG A 144 -0.24 6.37 20.40
C ARG A 144 -1.08 7.63 20.63
N MET A 145 -2.39 7.52 20.32
CA MET A 145 -3.42 8.51 20.60
C MET A 145 -4.62 7.79 21.21
N ASP A 146 -5.09 8.20 22.36
CA ASP A 146 -6.22 7.60 23.09
C ASP A 146 -6.19 6.06 23.16
N GLY A 147 -4.99 5.49 23.40
CA GLY A 147 -4.80 4.05 23.60
C GLY A 147 -4.71 3.20 22.33
N VAL A 148 -4.87 3.80 21.15
CA VAL A 148 -4.68 3.12 19.85
C VAL A 148 -3.51 3.73 19.07
N SER A 149 -3.12 3.15 17.92
CA SER A 149 -2.13 3.79 17.05
C SER A 149 -2.66 5.12 16.51
N ALA A 150 -1.77 6.08 16.26
CA ALA A 150 -2.15 7.36 15.65
C ALA A 150 -2.86 7.14 14.28
N TYR A 151 -2.44 6.14 13.52
CA TYR A 151 -3.11 5.71 12.29
C TYR A 151 -4.57 5.31 12.55
N GLU A 152 -4.82 4.39 13.48
CA GLU A 152 -6.18 3.92 13.78
C GLU A 152 -7.03 5.05 14.36
N TRP A 153 -6.43 5.90 15.20
CA TRP A 153 -7.11 7.06 15.75
C TRP A 153 -7.54 8.02 14.65
N LEU A 154 -6.62 8.42 13.76
CA LEU A 154 -6.94 9.32 12.63
C LEU A 154 -8.04 8.74 11.73
N LEU A 155 -7.92 7.44 11.39
CA LEU A 155 -8.92 6.74 10.59
C LEU A 155 -10.31 6.80 11.24
N ARG A 156 -10.42 6.71 12.56
CA ARG A 156 -11.69 6.83 13.30
C ARG A 156 -12.25 8.24 13.29
N GLN A 157 -11.41 9.28 13.27
CA GLN A 157 -11.85 10.67 13.18
C GLN A 157 -12.31 11.05 11.77
N CYS A 158 -11.79 10.41 10.73
CA CYS A 158 -12.21 10.65 9.35
C CYS A 158 -13.62 10.12 9.07
N GLY A 159 -14.34 10.79 8.14
CA GLY A 159 -15.61 10.32 7.57
C GLY A 159 -15.48 8.97 6.84
N GLU A 160 -16.60 8.31 6.55
CA GLU A 160 -16.63 6.97 5.94
C GLU A 160 -16.06 6.93 4.52
N SER A 161 -15.95 8.05 3.84
CA SER A 161 -15.33 8.20 2.52
C SER A 161 -13.81 7.97 2.49
N VAL A 162 -13.13 8.12 3.64
CA VAL A 162 -11.70 7.82 3.77
C VAL A 162 -11.52 6.35 4.10
N GLY A 163 -10.93 5.58 3.20
CA GLY A 163 -10.62 4.16 3.40
C GLY A 163 -9.24 3.92 4.01
N ALA A 164 -8.92 2.65 4.20
CA ALA A 164 -7.64 2.19 4.70
C ALA A 164 -6.99 1.21 3.71
N GLN A 165 -5.73 1.45 3.37
CA GLN A 165 -4.81 0.41 2.92
C GLN A 165 -3.97 0.02 4.14
N ALA A 166 -4.19 -1.17 4.68
CA ALA A 166 -3.54 -1.59 5.91
C ALA A 166 -2.24 -2.35 5.60
N ASP A 167 -1.09 -1.79 6.00
CA ASP A 167 0.18 -2.50 6.04
C ASP A 167 0.28 -3.31 7.33
N VAL A 168 0.17 -4.62 7.20
CA VAL A 168 0.10 -5.54 8.35
C VAL A 168 1.44 -5.66 9.08
N GLY A 169 2.57 -5.46 8.40
CA GLY A 169 3.89 -5.45 9.02
C GLY A 169 4.11 -4.21 9.88
N TRP A 170 3.74 -3.03 9.39
CA TRP A 170 3.84 -1.82 10.20
C TRP A 170 2.84 -1.81 11.37
N LEU A 171 1.64 -2.40 11.23
CA LEU A 171 0.74 -2.61 12.37
C LEU A 171 1.42 -3.44 13.45
N LEU A 172 2.00 -4.59 13.07
CA LEU A 172 2.72 -5.47 14.00
C LEU A 172 3.91 -4.75 14.63
N TYR A 173 4.72 -4.05 13.83
CA TYR A 173 5.84 -3.24 14.32
C TYR A 173 5.40 -2.23 15.40
N GLY A 174 4.26 -1.58 15.19
CA GLY A 174 3.63 -0.66 16.13
C GLY A 174 2.90 -1.35 17.29
N SER A 175 3.10 -2.65 17.53
CA SER A 175 2.44 -3.42 18.59
C SER A 175 0.91 -3.39 18.50
N THR A 176 0.39 -3.37 17.28
CA THR A 176 -1.03 -3.55 16.98
C THR A 176 -1.18 -4.92 16.29
N ASP A 177 -2.01 -5.78 16.85
CA ASP A 177 -2.33 -7.08 16.24
C ASP A 177 -3.05 -6.86 14.90
N PRO A 178 -2.49 -7.33 13.76
CA PRO A 178 -3.09 -7.08 12.45
C PRO A 178 -4.49 -7.68 12.30
N GLU A 179 -4.73 -8.91 12.76
CA GLU A 179 -6.05 -9.55 12.65
C GLU A 179 -7.10 -8.76 13.43
N GLU A 180 -6.75 -8.34 14.65
CA GLU A 180 -7.65 -7.55 15.48
C GLU A 180 -7.93 -6.18 14.87
N PHE A 181 -6.91 -5.50 14.29
CA PHE A 181 -7.11 -4.26 13.56
C PHE A 181 -8.05 -4.44 12.37
N LEU A 182 -7.80 -5.44 11.53
CA LEU A 182 -8.61 -5.73 10.35
C LEU A 182 -10.07 -6.00 10.72
N ARG A 183 -10.31 -6.79 11.77
CA ARG A 183 -11.66 -7.09 12.26
C ARG A 183 -12.38 -5.83 12.76
N ARG A 184 -11.70 -4.97 13.53
CA ARG A 184 -12.30 -3.72 14.05
C ARG A 184 -12.61 -2.72 12.94
N ASN A 185 -11.78 -2.68 11.91
CA ASN A 185 -11.85 -1.68 10.84
C ASN A 185 -12.35 -2.26 9.51
N GLN A 186 -13.02 -3.44 9.51
CA GLN A 186 -13.41 -4.18 8.31
C GLN A 186 -14.18 -3.35 7.28
N LYS A 187 -15.00 -2.39 7.72
CA LYS A 187 -15.76 -1.50 6.83
C LYS A 187 -14.92 -0.41 6.15
N ARG A 188 -13.71 -0.19 6.64
CA ARG A 188 -12.81 0.86 6.15
C ARG A 188 -11.65 0.30 5.33
N VAL A 189 -11.22 -0.93 5.60
CA VAL A 189 -10.12 -1.57 4.87
C VAL A 189 -10.56 -1.91 3.44
N ARG A 190 -9.80 -1.41 2.46
CA ARG A 190 -10.05 -1.59 1.02
C ARG A 190 -8.93 -2.34 0.30
N SER A 191 -7.74 -2.36 0.89
CA SER A 191 -6.60 -3.14 0.40
C SER A 191 -5.64 -3.48 1.53
N LEU A 192 -4.79 -4.49 1.34
CA LEU A 192 -3.74 -4.88 2.27
C LEU A 192 -2.37 -4.73 1.62
N HIS A 193 -1.41 -4.22 2.38
CA HIS A 193 0.00 -4.40 2.14
C HIS A 193 0.54 -5.51 3.05
N TYR A 194 1.17 -6.50 2.44
CA TYR A 194 1.89 -7.55 3.14
C TYR A 194 3.35 -7.16 3.24
N LYS A 195 3.73 -6.69 4.38
CA LYS A 195 5.09 -6.53 4.86
C LYS A 195 5.29 -7.49 6.04
N ASP A 196 6.48 -8.02 6.24
CA ASP A 196 6.72 -8.96 7.34
C ASP A 196 7.91 -8.53 8.19
N MET A 197 7.89 -8.94 9.45
CA MET A 197 8.82 -8.47 10.47
C MET A 197 9.39 -9.67 11.23
N GLU A 198 10.64 -9.53 11.69
CA GLU A 198 11.24 -10.45 12.65
C GLU A 198 11.85 -9.70 13.84
N ASN A 199 11.92 -10.38 14.98
CA ASN A 199 12.62 -9.86 16.15
C ASN A 199 14.12 -10.13 16.04
N THR A 200 14.93 -9.09 16.28
CA THR A 200 16.38 -9.19 16.43
C THR A 200 16.81 -8.65 17.79
N PRO A 201 18.06 -8.88 18.23
CA PRO A 201 18.58 -8.26 19.47
C PRO A 201 18.50 -6.73 19.47
N ASP A 202 18.54 -6.10 18.29
CA ASP A 202 18.51 -4.65 18.12
C ASP A 202 17.09 -4.09 17.87
N GLY A 203 16.08 -4.94 17.97
CA GLY A 203 14.67 -4.60 17.75
C GLY A 203 14.05 -5.34 16.56
N MET A 204 12.83 -4.93 16.23
CA MET A 204 12.09 -5.52 15.11
C MET A 204 12.57 -4.93 13.77
N VAL A 205 12.82 -5.81 12.80
CA VAL A 205 13.29 -5.44 11.45
C VAL A 205 12.42 -6.11 10.39
N GLU A 206 12.39 -5.53 9.19
CA GLU A 206 11.72 -6.11 8.04
C GLU A 206 12.47 -7.37 7.54
N ILE A 207 11.68 -8.35 7.12
CA ILE A 207 12.14 -9.58 6.48
C ILE A 207 11.26 -9.88 5.26
N GLY A 208 11.71 -10.78 4.38
CA GLY A 208 10.91 -11.24 3.25
C GLY A 208 9.52 -11.73 3.69
N VAL A 209 8.50 -11.30 2.98
CA VAL A 209 7.09 -11.58 3.31
C VAL A 209 6.83 -13.08 3.42
N GLY A 210 6.12 -13.48 4.46
CA GLY A 210 5.79 -14.88 4.77
C GLY A 210 6.91 -15.65 5.48
N ARG A 211 7.99 -14.97 5.89
CA ARG A 211 9.12 -15.55 6.64
C ARG A 211 9.19 -15.06 8.08
N GLY A 212 8.36 -14.14 8.46
CA GLY A 212 8.39 -13.43 9.74
C GLY A 212 7.25 -13.77 10.68
N LEU A 213 6.80 -12.76 11.41
CA LEU A 213 5.88 -12.88 12.52
C LEU A 213 4.41 -12.58 12.17
N VAL A 214 4.15 -12.02 10.98
CA VAL A 214 2.78 -11.74 10.56
C VAL A 214 2.02 -13.04 10.29
N ASP A 215 0.84 -13.20 10.89
CA ASP A 215 -0.07 -14.29 10.51
C ASP A 215 -0.67 -14.02 9.13
N MET A 216 0.08 -14.41 8.10
CA MET A 216 -0.33 -14.34 6.70
C MET A 216 -1.66 -15.04 6.45
N SER A 217 -1.94 -16.14 7.17
CA SER A 217 -3.16 -16.92 6.95
C SER A 217 -4.40 -16.18 7.44
N ALA A 218 -4.32 -15.51 8.60
CA ALA A 218 -5.41 -14.68 9.13
C ALA A 218 -5.70 -13.48 8.22
N CYS A 219 -4.64 -12.74 7.83
CA CYS A 219 -4.77 -11.61 6.92
C CYS A 219 -5.35 -12.03 5.56
N PHE A 220 -4.90 -13.16 5.04
CA PHE A 220 -5.37 -13.71 3.78
C PHE A 220 -6.86 -14.11 3.82
N ARG A 221 -7.31 -14.78 4.87
CA ARG A 221 -8.74 -15.11 5.06
C ARG A 221 -9.59 -13.85 5.06
N PHE A 222 -9.17 -12.84 5.84
CA PHE A 222 -9.86 -11.55 5.86
C PHE A 222 -9.99 -10.93 4.47
N ALA A 223 -8.88 -10.85 3.73
CA ALA A 223 -8.87 -10.23 2.40
C ALA A 223 -9.73 -11.03 1.38
N LYS A 224 -9.74 -12.36 1.49
CA LYS A 224 -10.57 -13.25 0.66
C LYS A 224 -12.06 -13.04 0.96
N GLU A 225 -12.44 -12.95 2.23
CA GLU A 225 -13.83 -12.72 2.67
C GLU A 225 -14.33 -11.32 2.29
N ALA A 226 -13.47 -10.31 2.39
CA ALA A 226 -13.79 -8.93 2.04
C ALA A 226 -13.68 -8.62 0.55
N ASP A 227 -13.18 -9.55 -0.28
CA ASP A 227 -12.89 -9.40 -1.72
C ASP A 227 -12.04 -8.17 -2.06
N ILE A 228 -11.01 -7.91 -1.24
CA ILE A 228 -10.11 -6.79 -1.42
C ILE A 228 -8.79 -7.20 -2.06
N ILE A 229 -8.09 -6.20 -2.65
CA ILE A 229 -6.77 -6.39 -3.25
C ILE A 229 -5.71 -6.61 -2.18
N GLN A 230 -4.75 -7.48 -2.48
CA GLN A 230 -3.65 -7.87 -1.62
C GLN A 230 -2.34 -7.58 -2.33
N LEU A 231 -1.47 -6.78 -1.74
CA LEU A 231 -0.22 -6.33 -2.36
C LEU A 231 0.96 -6.75 -1.48
N VAL A 232 1.95 -7.37 -2.08
CA VAL A 232 3.25 -7.56 -1.43
C VAL A 232 3.97 -6.24 -1.43
N ASP A 233 4.33 -5.75 -0.26
CA ASP A 233 5.09 -4.52 -0.06
C ASP A 233 6.37 -4.86 0.71
N GLN A 234 7.49 -4.87 0.01
CA GLN A 234 8.79 -5.23 0.55
C GLN A 234 9.80 -4.16 0.19
N ASP A 235 10.29 -3.43 1.21
CA ASP A 235 11.23 -2.31 1.01
C ASP A 235 12.66 -2.79 0.88
N GLY A 236 12.97 -3.96 1.42
CA GLY A 236 14.29 -4.56 1.39
C GLY A 236 14.26 -6.08 1.22
N SER A 237 15.37 -6.66 0.80
CA SER A 237 15.60 -8.10 0.78
C SER A 237 16.99 -8.40 1.34
N ARG A 238 17.11 -9.48 2.10
CA ARG A 238 18.42 -10.01 2.51
C ARG A 238 19.07 -10.90 1.46
N GLY A 239 18.34 -11.20 0.39
CA GLY A 239 18.75 -12.02 -0.73
C GLY A 239 18.36 -11.38 -2.05
N ASP A 240 17.71 -12.15 -2.89
CA ASP A 240 17.19 -11.69 -4.18
C ASP A 240 15.69 -11.38 -4.06
N PHE A 241 15.30 -10.16 -4.42
CA PHE A 241 13.90 -9.74 -4.37
C PHE A 241 12.97 -10.64 -5.20
N LEU A 242 13.43 -11.10 -6.36
CA LEU A 242 12.61 -11.92 -7.23
C LEU A 242 12.40 -13.33 -6.67
N GLU A 243 13.39 -13.86 -5.94
CA GLU A 243 13.26 -15.13 -5.21
C GLU A 243 12.26 -14.99 -4.04
N ASP A 244 12.29 -13.85 -3.32
CA ASP A 244 11.30 -13.56 -2.29
C ASP A 244 9.90 -13.49 -2.87
N LEU A 245 9.71 -12.82 -4.02
CA LEU A 245 8.42 -12.73 -4.68
C LEU A 245 7.90 -14.09 -5.17
N ASP A 246 8.77 -14.96 -5.68
CA ASP A 246 8.40 -16.32 -6.06
C ASP A 246 7.92 -17.13 -4.82
N PHE A 247 8.62 -16.99 -3.70
CA PHE A 247 8.24 -17.61 -2.43
C PHE A 247 6.86 -17.15 -1.96
N VAL A 248 6.61 -15.83 -1.94
CA VAL A 248 5.32 -15.28 -1.53
C VAL A 248 4.19 -15.74 -2.45
N ALA A 249 4.43 -15.78 -3.76
CA ALA A 249 3.45 -16.26 -4.72
C ALA A 249 3.07 -17.73 -4.49
N GLU A 250 4.02 -18.56 -4.07
CA GLU A 250 3.75 -19.94 -3.67
C GLU A 250 2.90 -20.02 -2.41
N ARG A 251 3.22 -19.22 -1.39
CA ARG A 251 2.40 -19.10 -0.18
C ARG A 251 0.97 -18.67 -0.46
N PHE A 252 0.75 -17.68 -1.34
CA PHE A 252 -0.60 -17.29 -1.75
C PHE A 252 -1.35 -18.41 -2.48
N ARG A 253 -0.67 -19.21 -3.29
CA ARG A 253 -1.28 -20.38 -3.93
C ARG A 253 -1.70 -21.44 -2.93
N GLU A 254 -0.85 -21.76 -1.94
CA GLU A 254 -1.17 -22.70 -0.86
C GLU A 254 -2.40 -22.24 -0.06
N LEU A 255 -2.42 -20.97 0.38
CA LEU A 255 -3.53 -20.37 1.13
C LEU A 255 -4.84 -20.29 0.32
N SER A 256 -4.75 -20.32 -1.02
CA SER A 256 -5.93 -20.29 -1.89
C SER A 256 -6.62 -21.64 -2.01
N GLN A 257 -5.90 -22.73 -1.76
CA GLN A 257 -6.38 -24.12 -1.92
C GLN A 257 -6.99 -24.67 -0.62
N GLY A 258 -6.72 -24.04 0.52
CA GLY A 258 -7.29 -24.34 1.82
C GLY A 258 -8.47 -23.44 2.16
#